data_04817c99daaf10dc0a7aefe11a66b65f
#
_entry.id   04817c99daaf10dc0a7aefe11a66b65f
#
_cell.length_a   1.000
_cell.length_b   1.000
_cell.length_c   1.000
_cell.angle_alpha   90.00
_cell.angle_beta   90.00
_cell.angle_gamma   90.00
#
_symmetry.space_group_name_H-M   'P 1'
#
loop_
_entity.id
_entity.type
_entity.pdbx_description
1 polymer ?
#
loop_
_entity_poly.entity_id
_entity_poly.type
_entity_poly.pdbx_seq_one_letter_code
_entity_poly.pdbx_strand_id
1 'polypeptide(L)'
;IKPTNMRGVESAGMLCSGKELGLTEADYPGAEFNGIMILHEEHPLGQRIQDAVGMNDIIFDIELTPNRADCQSIIGICREAAAALGQKFREPVIRPVTGEGDASDYASVSVENTELCPRYSARVVTDLVIEPSPKWMQRRLRAVGMRPINNIVDITNYVLVEYGHPMHAFDLACVAQGHIIVRNARENETVVTLDGKERAVTPEMLLIADPEKGVGIAGVMGGENSEITAATKATLFEAAAFKGSNIRATTRKLRHVTDAAARFIKGVEPVNAYLALARAIELVDDLHAGKVIGEPIDVCAADVSPRVIDVDYAHVNKILNTDITPEDMVKMLATINIPSEVCGDKLRVDVPHYRTDIESGIEADWDIAEEVGRIYGYDNIPPTLMRGNTFRGRIGDDLKDEDAMKDLLVAQGCCEMYNLSLIHISE
;
A
#
# COMPACT_ATOMS: atom_id res chain seq x y z
N ILE A 1 1.66 -38.28 12.67
CA ILE A 1 0.88 -39.10 13.64
C ILE A 1 1.68 -40.36 13.90
N LYS A 2 1.88 -40.74 15.16
CA LYS A 2 2.56 -41.96 15.53
C LYS A 2 1.54 -43.13 15.51
N PRO A 3 1.89 -44.31 15.01
CA PRO A 3 1.02 -45.47 15.12
C PRO A 3 0.62 -45.72 16.59
N THR A 4 -0.63 -45.96 16.82
CA THR A 4 -1.18 -46.19 18.17
C THR A 4 -2.23 -47.31 18.13
N ASN A 5 -2.43 -47.98 19.27
CA ASN A 5 -3.46 -48.99 19.36
C ASN A 5 -4.74 -48.37 19.94
N MET A 6 -5.78 -48.30 19.14
CA MET A 6 -7.11 -47.81 19.53
C MET A 6 -8.08 -48.96 19.66
N ARG A 7 -8.53 -49.26 20.89
CA ARG A 7 -9.52 -50.30 21.20
C ARG A 7 -9.12 -51.68 20.66
N GLY A 8 -7.83 -52.02 20.71
CA GLY A 8 -7.32 -53.32 20.26
C GLY A 8 -6.99 -53.40 18.76
N VAL A 9 -7.18 -52.30 18.01
CA VAL A 9 -6.82 -52.21 16.59
C VAL A 9 -5.65 -51.24 16.43
N GLU A 10 -4.63 -51.68 15.70
CA GLU A 10 -3.51 -50.82 15.37
C GLU A 10 -3.95 -49.76 14.33
N SER A 11 -3.79 -48.51 14.67
CA SER A 11 -4.08 -47.35 13.80
C SER A 11 -2.78 -46.71 13.38
N ALA A 12 -2.48 -46.74 12.10
CA ALA A 12 -1.29 -46.10 11.50
C ALA A 12 -1.52 -44.64 11.07
N GLY A 13 -2.75 -44.13 11.16
CA GLY A 13 -3.12 -42.80 10.74
C GLY A 13 -4.46 -42.34 11.30
N MET A 14 -4.81 -41.09 11.03
CA MET A 14 -6.06 -40.46 11.41
C MET A 14 -6.54 -39.58 10.26
N LEU A 15 -7.83 -39.61 9.96
CA LEU A 15 -8.47 -38.62 9.10
C LEU A 15 -8.65 -37.32 9.92
N CYS A 16 -8.15 -36.21 9.42
CA CYS A 16 -8.11 -34.95 10.14
C CYS A 16 -9.14 -33.98 9.61
N SER A 17 -9.65 -33.12 10.48
CA SER A 17 -10.36 -31.90 10.12
C SER A 17 -9.35 -30.80 9.73
N GLY A 18 -9.78 -29.77 9.04
CA GLY A 18 -8.94 -28.58 8.77
C GLY A 18 -8.42 -27.95 10.06
N LYS A 19 -9.26 -27.87 11.10
CA LYS A 19 -8.89 -27.34 12.42
C LYS A 19 -7.75 -28.14 13.09
N GLU A 20 -7.78 -29.47 13.00
CA GLU A 20 -6.69 -30.33 13.53
C GLU A 20 -5.40 -30.19 12.76
N LEU A 21 -5.48 -29.75 11.49
CA LEU A 21 -4.33 -29.41 10.65
C LEU A 21 -3.85 -27.97 10.84
N GLY A 22 -4.53 -27.18 11.68
CA GLY A 22 -4.23 -25.77 11.91
C GLY A 22 -4.62 -24.85 10.76
N LEU A 23 -5.55 -25.27 9.90
CA LEU A 23 -6.03 -24.51 8.75
C LEU A 23 -7.29 -23.74 9.10
N THR A 24 -7.40 -22.55 8.53
CA THR A 24 -8.61 -21.71 8.56
C THR A 24 -9.30 -21.70 7.19
N GLU A 25 -10.51 -21.15 7.12
CA GLU A 25 -11.21 -20.94 5.84
C GLU A 25 -10.41 -20.03 4.88
N ALA A 26 -9.64 -19.11 5.42
CA ALA A 26 -8.77 -18.25 4.62
C ALA A 26 -7.59 -19.01 3.99
N ASP A 27 -7.07 -20.03 4.70
CA ASP A 27 -5.96 -20.84 4.21
C ASP A 27 -6.43 -21.83 3.15
N TYR A 28 -7.55 -22.49 3.40
CA TYR A 28 -8.11 -23.48 2.48
C TYR A 28 -9.65 -23.49 2.59
N PRO A 29 -10.39 -23.23 1.50
CA PRO A 29 -11.85 -23.24 1.53
C PRO A 29 -12.41 -24.56 2.04
N GLY A 30 -13.34 -24.51 2.99
CA GLY A 30 -13.91 -25.68 3.64
C GLY A 30 -13.11 -26.22 4.83
N ALA A 31 -12.00 -25.60 5.22
CA ALA A 31 -11.18 -26.04 6.36
C ALA A 31 -11.89 -25.89 7.71
N GLU A 32 -12.80 -24.93 7.85
CA GLU A 32 -13.58 -24.71 9.09
C GLU A 32 -14.77 -25.67 9.26
N PHE A 33 -15.05 -26.50 8.26
CA PHE A 33 -16.12 -27.48 8.37
C PHE A 33 -15.84 -28.49 9.51
N ASN A 34 -16.81 -28.67 10.39
CA ASN A 34 -16.73 -29.63 11.50
C ASN A 34 -16.84 -31.07 10.99
N GLY A 35 -15.73 -31.60 10.51
CA GLY A 35 -15.69 -32.97 9.97
C GLY A 35 -14.32 -33.25 9.34
N ILE A 36 -14.23 -34.39 8.66
CA ILE A 36 -13.02 -34.76 7.91
C ILE A 36 -12.83 -33.77 6.77
N MET A 37 -11.65 -33.16 6.69
CA MET A 37 -11.32 -32.27 5.58
C MET A 37 -11.24 -33.04 4.26
N ILE A 38 -11.95 -32.54 3.26
CA ILE A 38 -11.95 -33.09 1.90
C ILE A 38 -11.14 -32.13 1.02
N LEU A 39 -10.09 -32.66 0.38
CA LEU A 39 -9.31 -31.88 -0.58
C LEU A 39 -10.10 -31.71 -1.88
N HIS A 40 -10.05 -30.55 -2.48
CA HIS A 40 -10.77 -30.21 -3.72
C HIS A 40 -10.19 -30.92 -4.96
N GLU A 41 -8.95 -31.40 -4.86
CA GLU A 41 -8.23 -32.06 -5.93
C GLU A 41 -7.68 -33.41 -5.48
N GLU A 42 -7.46 -34.27 -6.45
CA GLU A 42 -6.73 -35.52 -6.23
C GLU A 42 -5.24 -35.23 -6.06
N HIS A 43 -4.66 -35.76 -5.01
CA HIS A 43 -3.24 -35.66 -4.70
C HIS A 43 -2.61 -37.04 -4.57
N PRO A 44 -1.33 -37.21 -4.93
CA PRO A 44 -0.61 -38.45 -4.72
C PRO A 44 -0.63 -38.87 -3.26
N LEU A 45 -0.90 -40.15 -3.00
CA LEU A 45 -0.85 -40.69 -1.65
C LEU A 45 0.56 -40.55 -1.07
N GLY A 46 0.64 -40.06 0.18
CA GLY A 46 1.92 -39.77 0.85
C GLY A 46 2.46 -38.39 0.62
N GLN A 47 1.81 -37.55 -0.20
CA GLN A 47 2.16 -36.15 -0.32
C GLN A 47 1.96 -35.43 1.03
N ARG A 48 2.86 -34.51 1.37
CA ARG A 48 2.71 -33.67 2.58
C ARG A 48 1.50 -32.76 2.41
N ILE A 49 0.71 -32.60 3.46
CA ILE A 49 -0.51 -31.78 3.43
C ILE A 49 -0.18 -30.31 3.09
N GLN A 50 0.92 -29.77 3.60
CA GLN A 50 1.34 -28.38 3.30
C GLN A 50 1.55 -28.16 1.80
N ASP A 51 2.10 -29.16 1.09
CA ASP A 51 2.29 -29.10 -0.35
C ASP A 51 0.96 -29.22 -1.10
N ALA A 52 0.05 -30.08 -0.59
CA ALA A 52 -1.27 -30.30 -1.19
C ALA A 52 -2.17 -29.05 -1.08
N VAL A 53 -2.14 -28.36 0.07
CA VAL A 53 -2.95 -27.15 0.30
C VAL A 53 -2.23 -25.85 -0.10
N GLY A 54 -0.98 -25.94 -0.58
CA GLY A 54 -0.22 -24.77 -1.05
C GLY A 54 0.33 -23.88 0.06
N MET A 55 0.52 -24.41 1.27
CA MET A 55 1.05 -23.67 2.44
C MET A 55 2.56 -23.85 2.64
N ASN A 56 3.26 -24.37 1.66
CA ASN A 56 4.72 -24.50 1.71
C ASN A 56 5.37 -23.27 1.08
N ASP A 57 5.28 -22.14 1.77
CA ASP A 57 5.81 -20.86 1.32
C ASP A 57 6.61 -20.17 2.43
N ILE A 58 7.41 -19.18 2.07
CA ILE A 58 8.16 -18.33 3.02
C ILE A 58 7.58 -16.93 2.92
N ILE A 59 7.00 -16.47 4.02
CA ILE A 59 6.40 -15.15 4.13
C ILE A 59 7.34 -14.26 4.94
N PHE A 60 7.71 -13.11 4.38
CA PHE A 60 8.46 -12.08 5.07
C PHE A 60 7.49 -11.03 5.59
N ASP A 61 7.49 -10.79 6.89
CA ASP A 61 6.84 -9.63 7.49
C ASP A 61 7.85 -8.50 7.57
N ILE A 62 7.59 -7.40 6.83
CA ILE A 62 8.54 -6.32 6.63
C ILE A 62 7.98 -5.04 7.23
N GLU A 63 8.66 -4.50 8.22
CA GLU A 63 8.35 -3.19 8.78
C GLU A 63 8.95 -2.09 7.87
N LEU A 64 8.10 -1.14 7.46
CA LEU A 64 8.47 -0.06 6.56
C LEU A 64 8.47 1.28 7.30
N THR A 65 9.52 2.05 7.10
CA THR A 65 9.58 3.43 7.58
C THR A 65 8.49 4.30 6.92
N PRO A 66 8.02 5.37 7.59
CA PRO A 66 6.94 6.19 7.06
C PRO A 66 7.22 6.86 5.72
N ASN A 67 8.48 7.17 5.42
CA ASN A 67 8.91 7.81 4.17
C ASN A 67 8.91 6.88 2.96
N ARG A 68 9.05 5.57 3.15
CA ARG A 68 9.17 4.59 2.06
C ARG A 68 7.81 4.06 1.60
N ALA A 69 7.01 4.94 0.99
CA ALA A 69 5.71 4.58 0.40
C ALA A 69 5.85 3.59 -0.77
N ASP A 70 6.90 3.67 -1.56
CA ASP A 70 7.23 2.79 -2.69
C ASP A 70 7.36 1.32 -2.26
N CYS A 71 7.89 1.08 -1.06
CA CYS A 71 8.05 -0.27 -0.51
C CYS A 71 6.75 -0.92 -0.02
N GLN A 72 5.60 -0.22 -0.06
CA GLN A 72 4.28 -0.86 0.17
C GLN A 72 3.81 -1.72 -1.01
N SER A 73 4.72 -2.16 -1.87
CA SER A 73 4.50 -2.99 -3.04
C SER A 73 5.56 -4.07 -3.17
N ILE A 74 5.19 -5.19 -3.80
CA ILE A 74 6.17 -6.24 -4.13
C ILE A 74 7.27 -5.70 -5.04
N ILE A 75 6.92 -4.86 -6.02
CA ILE A 75 7.89 -4.24 -6.92
C ILE A 75 8.89 -3.37 -6.16
N GLY A 76 8.42 -2.54 -5.23
CA GLY A 76 9.29 -1.69 -4.40
C GLY A 76 10.23 -2.51 -3.51
N ILE A 77 9.71 -3.53 -2.83
CA ILE A 77 10.54 -4.46 -2.05
C ILE A 77 11.56 -5.21 -2.93
N CYS A 78 11.17 -5.61 -4.14
CA CYS A 78 12.09 -6.26 -5.08
C CYS A 78 13.24 -5.34 -5.51
N ARG A 79 13.01 -4.02 -5.66
CA ARG A 79 14.09 -3.05 -5.97
C ARG A 79 15.11 -3.01 -4.82
N GLU A 80 14.63 -2.90 -3.59
CA GLU A 80 15.48 -2.88 -2.39
C GLU A 80 16.21 -4.21 -2.18
N ALA A 81 15.52 -5.34 -2.33
CA ALA A 81 16.13 -6.66 -2.20
C ALA A 81 17.20 -6.90 -3.27
N ALA A 82 16.98 -6.43 -4.50
CA ALA A 82 17.97 -6.53 -5.57
C ALA A 82 19.24 -5.75 -5.22
N ALA A 83 19.10 -4.52 -4.73
CA ALA A 83 20.23 -3.70 -4.26
C ALA A 83 20.98 -4.37 -3.12
N ALA A 84 20.28 -4.84 -2.09
CA ALA A 84 20.86 -5.51 -0.92
C ALA A 84 21.61 -6.80 -1.28
N LEU A 85 21.14 -7.51 -2.30
CA LEU A 85 21.75 -8.77 -2.77
C LEU A 85 22.76 -8.56 -3.91
N GLY A 86 23.04 -7.32 -4.29
CA GLY A 86 23.93 -7.00 -5.42
C GLY A 86 23.42 -7.53 -6.76
N GLN A 87 22.11 -7.67 -6.90
CA GLN A 87 21.46 -8.14 -8.11
C GLN A 87 20.86 -6.96 -8.89
N LYS A 88 20.72 -7.15 -10.21
CA LYS A 88 20.04 -6.17 -11.05
C LYS A 88 18.53 -6.36 -10.98
N PHE A 89 17.81 -5.32 -10.56
CA PHE A 89 16.35 -5.29 -10.66
C PHE A 89 15.93 -5.23 -12.15
N ARG A 90 14.85 -5.96 -12.47
CA ARG A 90 14.23 -5.94 -13.79
C ARG A 90 12.82 -5.39 -13.63
N GLU A 91 12.61 -4.18 -14.15
CA GLU A 91 11.27 -3.57 -14.17
C GLU A 91 10.30 -4.49 -14.94
N PRO A 92 9.12 -4.81 -14.36
CA PRO A 92 8.09 -5.53 -15.08
C PRO A 92 7.64 -4.74 -16.32
N VAL A 93 7.51 -5.42 -17.44
CA VAL A 93 7.01 -4.82 -18.68
C VAL A 93 5.52 -5.14 -18.81
N ILE A 94 4.69 -4.11 -18.78
CA ILE A 94 3.24 -4.25 -18.97
C ILE A 94 2.98 -4.30 -20.47
N ARG A 95 2.28 -5.34 -20.92
CA ARG A 95 1.85 -5.47 -22.30
C ARG A 95 0.66 -4.54 -22.57
N PRO A 96 0.73 -3.66 -23.56
CA PRO A 96 -0.41 -2.82 -23.90
C PRO A 96 -1.58 -3.67 -24.43
N VAL A 97 -2.79 -3.39 -23.96
CA VAL A 97 -4.03 -4.02 -24.43
C VAL A 97 -4.87 -2.98 -25.16
N THR A 98 -5.13 -3.24 -26.42
CA THR A 98 -5.99 -2.38 -27.24
C THR A 98 -7.44 -2.71 -27.00
N GLY A 99 -8.27 -1.72 -26.65
CA GLY A 99 -9.72 -1.89 -26.53
C GLY A 99 -10.44 -1.71 -27.83
N GLU A 100 -11.65 -2.25 -27.94
CA GLU A 100 -12.54 -2.08 -29.10
C GLU A 100 -13.62 -1.02 -28.81
N GLY A 101 -14.07 -0.30 -29.83
CA GLY A 101 -15.13 0.70 -29.70
C GLY A 101 -14.70 1.98 -29.00
N ASP A 102 -15.65 2.70 -28.38
CA ASP A 102 -15.42 3.94 -27.66
C ASP A 102 -15.88 3.80 -26.19
N ALA A 103 -14.99 4.13 -25.27
CA ALA A 103 -15.29 4.07 -23.84
C ALA A 103 -16.39 5.10 -23.43
N SER A 104 -16.52 6.19 -24.17
CA SER A 104 -17.54 7.23 -23.91
C SER A 104 -18.97 6.75 -24.11
N ASP A 105 -19.19 5.67 -24.86
CA ASP A 105 -20.50 5.04 -25.01
C ASP A 105 -20.97 4.34 -23.73
N TYR A 106 -20.06 4.07 -22.80
CA TYR A 106 -20.31 3.31 -21.58
C TYR A 106 -20.12 4.12 -20.32
N ALA A 107 -19.08 4.95 -20.27
CA ALA A 107 -18.71 5.67 -19.06
C ALA A 107 -18.06 7.02 -19.35
N SER A 108 -18.21 7.92 -18.39
CA SER A 108 -17.51 9.22 -18.37
C SER A 108 -17.05 9.54 -16.95
N VAL A 109 -16.01 10.35 -16.83
CA VAL A 109 -15.43 10.75 -15.54
C VAL A 109 -15.27 12.25 -15.49
N SER A 110 -15.67 12.85 -14.38
CA SER A 110 -15.36 14.25 -14.04
C SER A 110 -14.76 14.35 -12.64
N VAL A 111 -13.75 15.18 -12.48
CA VAL A 111 -13.10 15.46 -11.21
C VAL A 111 -13.32 16.92 -10.85
N GLU A 112 -14.20 17.16 -9.86
CA GLU A 112 -14.53 18.54 -9.42
C GLU A 112 -13.42 19.11 -8.51
N ASN A 113 -12.74 18.26 -7.73
CA ASN A 113 -11.69 18.67 -6.82
C ASN A 113 -10.35 18.02 -7.20
N THR A 114 -9.63 18.66 -8.11
CA THR A 114 -8.33 18.20 -8.60
C THR A 114 -7.20 18.34 -7.59
N GLU A 115 -7.36 19.17 -6.54
CA GLU A 115 -6.39 19.26 -5.45
C GLU A 115 -6.40 18.00 -4.58
N LEU A 116 -7.57 17.43 -4.31
CA LEU A 116 -7.74 16.23 -3.51
C LEU A 116 -7.64 14.94 -4.34
N CYS A 117 -7.93 15.01 -5.64
CA CYS A 117 -7.77 13.92 -6.60
C CYS A 117 -6.97 14.42 -7.81
N PRO A 118 -5.62 14.44 -7.75
CA PRO A 118 -4.79 14.94 -8.82
C PRO A 118 -4.78 14.07 -10.09
N ARG A 119 -5.16 12.80 -9.99
CA ARG A 119 -5.36 11.94 -11.16
C ARG A 119 -6.45 10.90 -10.88
N TYR A 120 -7.27 10.68 -11.88
CA TYR A 120 -8.26 9.62 -11.92
C TYR A 120 -8.22 8.93 -13.27
N SER A 121 -7.81 7.65 -13.28
CA SER A 121 -7.74 6.84 -14.49
C SER A 121 -8.74 5.71 -14.40
N ALA A 122 -9.48 5.46 -15.47
CA ALA A 122 -10.48 4.40 -15.51
C ALA A 122 -10.47 3.65 -16.85
N ARG A 123 -10.96 2.41 -16.83
CA ARG A 123 -11.09 1.58 -18.02
C ARG A 123 -12.38 0.77 -17.97
N VAL A 124 -13.08 0.74 -19.09
CA VAL A 124 -14.31 -0.03 -19.25
C VAL A 124 -13.97 -1.45 -19.71
N VAL A 125 -14.62 -2.43 -19.09
CA VAL A 125 -14.58 -3.84 -19.49
C VAL A 125 -16.02 -4.37 -19.53
N THR A 126 -16.41 -4.97 -20.63
CA THR A 126 -17.76 -5.54 -20.87
C THR A 126 -17.69 -7.05 -21.05
N ASP A 127 -18.83 -7.68 -21.23
CA ASP A 127 -18.95 -9.13 -21.45
C ASP A 127 -18.18 -9.93 -20.39
N LEU A 128 -18.32 -9.49 -19.14
CA LEU A 128 -17.57 -10.07 -18.00
C LEU A 128 -17.91 -11.54 -17.79
N VAL A 129 -16.88 -12.33 -17.55
CA VAL A 129 -16.94 -13.70 -17.09
C VAL A 129 -16.49 -13.72 -15.65
N ILE A 130 -17.44 -13.68 -14.71
CA ILE A 130 -17.14 -13.71 -13.26
C ILE A 130 -16.95 -15.16 -12.81
N GLU A 131 -15.74 -15.49 -12.38
CA GLU A 131 -15.37 -16.84 -11.92
C GLU A 131 -14.30 -16.75 -10.83
N PRO A 132 -13.99 -17.84 -10.11
CA PRO A 132 -12.87 -17.88 -9.20
C PRO A 132 -11.56 -17.57 -9.92
N SER A 133 -10.70 -16.75 -9.32
CA SER A 133 -9.37 -16.46 -9.85
C SER A 133 -8.54 -17.73 -10.04
N PRO A 134 -7.56 -17.74 -10.94
CA PRO A 134 -6.67 -18.87 -11.10
C PRO A 134 -5.88 -19.15 -9.81
N LYS A 135 -5.55 -20.40 -9.55
CA LYS A 135 -4.92 -20.85 -8.31
C LYS A 135 -3.64 -20.13 -7.96
N TRP A 136 -2.83 -19.75 -8.96
CA TRP A 136 -1.61 -19.01 -8.72
C TRP A 136 -1.88 -17.62 -8.11
N MET A 137 -2.94 -16.93 -8.56
CA MET A 137 -3.36 -15.64 -8.04
C MET A 137 -3.94 -15.78 -6.63
N GLN A 138 -4.85 -16.74 -6.44
CA GLN A 138 -5.42 -17.04 -5.12
C GLN A 138 -4.34 -17.36 -4.08
N ARG A 139 -3.34 -18.18 -4.46
CA ARG A 139 -2.22 -18.54 -3.58
C ARG A 139 -1.41 -17.31 -3.17
N ARG A 140 -1.08 -16.42 -4.11
CA ARG A 140 -0.32 -15.19 -3.84
C ARG A 140 -1.10 -14.23 -2.95
N LEU A 141 -2.41 -14.06 -3.19
CA LEU A 141 -3.26 -13.23 -2.35
C LEU A 141 -3.35 -13.78 -0.92
N ARG A 142 -3.55 -15.09 -0.76
CA ARG A 142 -3.55 -15.72 0.59
C ARG A 142 -2.20 -15.54 1.30
N ALA A 143 -1.10 -15.65 0.59
CA ALA A 143 0.24 -15.48 1.16
C ALA A 143 0.46 -14.09 1.80
N VAL A 144 -0.25 -13.06 1.30
CA VAL A 144 -0.23 -11.72 1.88
C VAL A 144 -1.45 -11.42 2.79
N GLY A 145 -2.19 -12.45 3.18
CA GLY A 145 -3.33 -12.33 4.09
C GLY A 145 -4.63 -11.85 3.45
N MET A 146 -4.71 -11.76 2.12
CA MET A 146 -5.92 -11.36 1.40
C MET A 146 -6.76 -12.57 1.01
N ARG A 147 -8.07 -12.50 1.30
CA ARG A 147 -9.04 -13.53 0.90
C ARG A 147 -9.41 -13.37 -0.58
N PRO A 148 -9.21 -14.39 -1.44
CA PRO A 148 -9.71 -14.38 -2.81
C PRO A 148 -11.25 -14.35 -2.84
N ILE A 149 -11.82 -13.60 -3.78
CA ILE A 149 -13.27 -13.40 -3.94
C ILE A 149 -13.72 -13.89 -5.32
N ASN A 150 -13.34 -13.16 -6.37
CA ASN A 150 -13.57 -13.52 -7.77
C ASN A 150 -12.47 -12.87 -8.62
N ASN A 151 -12.35 -13.27 -9.88
CA ASN A 151 -11.30 -12.83 -10.78
C ASN A 151 -11.20 -11.30 -10.92
N ILE A 152 -12.30 -10.57 -10.96
CA ILE A 152 -12.30 -9.11 -11.13
C ILE A 152 -11.79 -8.40 -9.86
N VAL A 153 -12.34 -8.75 -8.70
CA VAL A 153 -11.91 -8.17 -7.41
C VAL A 153 -10.48 -8.61 -7.07
N ASP A 154 -10.13 -9.85 -7.38
CA ASP A 154 -8.79 -10.37 -7.11
C ASP A 154 -7.73 -9.72 -8.02
N ILE A 155 -8.07 -9.33 -9.24
CA ILE A 155 -7.19 -8.51 -10.09
C ILE A 155 -6.88 -7.18 -9.39
N THR A 156 -7.88 -6.46 -8.87
CA THR A 156 -7.64 -5.19 -8.16
C THR A 156 -6.78 -5.38 -6.92
N ASN A 157 -7.03 -6.42 -6.14
CA ASN A 157 -6.24 -6.77 -4.96
C ASN A 157 -4.82 -7.22 -5.33
N TYR A 158 -4.66 -7.95 -6.42
CA TYR A 158 -3.35 -8.37 -6.89
C TYR A 158 -2.48 -7.19 -7.32
N VAL A 159 -3.04 -6.23 -8.06
CA VAL A 159 -2.34 -5.00 -8.46
C VAL A 159 -2.05 -4.12 -7.24
N LEU A 160 -2.96 -4.04 -6.27
CA LEU A 160 -2.70 -3.37 -5.00
C LEU A 160 -1.43 -3.90 -4.32
N VAL A 161 -1.21 -5.20 -4.31
CA VAL A 161 -0.03 -5.82 -3.69
C VAL A 161 1.20 -5.69 -4.59
N GLU A 162 1.05 -5.92 -5.90
CA GLU A 162 2.15 -5.90 -6.86
C GLU A 162 2.73 -4.50 -7.05
N TYR A 163 1.87 -3.50 -7.28
CA TYR A 163 2.23 -2.10 -7.57
C TYR A 163 2.09 -1.13 -6.39
N GLY A 164 1.47 -1.57 -5.27
CA GLY A 164 1.19 -0.69 -4.13
C GLY A 164 0.09 0.34 -4.42
N HIS A 165 -0.67 0.17 -5.50
CA HIS A 165 -1.69 1.11 -5.95
C HIS A 165 -3.09 0.57 -5.69
N PRO A 166 -3.88 1.17 -4.78
CA PRO A 166 -5.25 0.74 -4.56
C PRO A 166 -6.11 0.97 -5.80
N MET A 167 -6.91 -0.03 -6.14
CA MET A 167 -7.85 -0.01 -7.25
C MET A 167 -9.25 -0.38 -6.80
N HIS A 168 -10.22 0.02 -7.59
CA HIS A 168 -11.61 -0.41 -7.43
C HIS A 168 -12.21 -0.83 -8.77
N ALA A 169 -13.28 -1.60 -8.71
CA ALA A 169 -14.06 -2.00 -9.87
C ALA A 169 -15.54 -1.78 -9.56
N PHE A 170 -16.19 -0.90 -10.32
CA PHE A 170 -17.61 -0.58 -10.17
C PHE A 170 -18.46 -1.41 -11.14
N ASP A 171 -19.56 -1.97 -10.68
CA ASP A 171 -20.62 -2.45 -11.58
C ASP A 171 -21.25 -1.26 -12.31
N LEU A 172 -21.04 -1.16 -13.62
CA LEU A 172 -21.54 -0.05 -14.42
C LEU A 172 -23.08 0.04 -14.43
N ALA A 173 -23.79 -1.07 -14.23
CA ALA A 173 -25.24 -1.04 -14.12
C ALA A 173 -25.73 -0.31 -12.85
N CYS A 174 -24.87 -0.16 -11.86
CA CYS A 174 -25.16 0.50 -10.59
C CYS A 174 -24.73 1.97 -10.56
N VAL A 175 -24.03 2.45 -11.60
CA VAL A 175 -23.58 3.84 -11.74
C VAL A 175 -24.55 4.60 -12.64
N ALA A 176 -25.27 5.57 -12.08
CA ALA A 176 -26.25 6.34 -12.84
C ALA A 176 -25.59 7.04 -14.05
N GLN A 177 -26.19 6.85 -15.25
CA GLN A 177 -25.71 7.38 -16.52
C GLN A 177 -24.27 6.97 -16.90
N GLY A 178 -23.68 5.95 -16.23
CA GLY A 178 -22.26 5.61 -16.40
C GLY A 178 -21.30 6.75 -16.04
N HIS A 179 -21.75 7.76 -15.27
CA HIS A 179 -20.97 8.95 -15.00
C HIS A 179 -20.41 8.94 -13.57
N ILE A 180 -19.10 8.86 -13.46
CA ILE A 180 -18.38 9.03 -12.19
C ILE A 180 -18.02 10.50 -11.98
N ILE A 181 -18.35 11.00 -10.78
CA ILE A 181 -18.08 12.37 -10.34
C ILE A 181 -17.24 12.30 -9.06
N VAL A 182 -15.98 12.72 -9.14
CA VAL A 182 -15.11 12.82 -7.95
C VAL A 182 -15.30 14.20 -7.34
N ARG A 183 -16.00 14.27 -6.21
CA ARG A 183 -16.42 15.52 -5.56
C ARG A 183 -16.34 15.45 -4.05
N ASN A 184 -16.37 16.60 -3.41
CA ASN A 184 -16.57 16.64 -1.97
C ASN A 184 -17.99 16.15 -1.60
N ALA A 185 -18.11 15.57 -0.42
CA ALA A 185 -19.43 15.20 0.12
C ALA A 185 -20.31 16.44 0.32
N ARG A 186 -21.62 16.24 0.25
CA ARG A 186 -22.62 17.28 0.55
C ARG A 186 -22.92 17.28 2.05
N GLU A 187 -23.54 18.34 2.54
CA GLU A 187 -24.02 18.38 3.93
C GLU A 187 -25.08 17.28 4.16
N ASN A 188 -24.95 16.58 5.29
CA ASN A 188 -25.82 15.48 5.70
C ASN A 188 -25.90 14.30 4.72
N GLU A 189 -24.87 14.12 3.89
CA GLU A 189 -24.78 12.98 2.99
C GLU A 189 -24.32 11.73 3.76
N THR A 190 -24.86 10.57 3.38
CA THR A 190 -24.47 9.28 3.93
C THR A 190 -24.07 8.33 2.79
N VAL A 191 -23.15 7.42 3.07
CA VAL A 191 -22.71 6.38 2.14
C VAL A 191 -22.73 5.04 2.87
N VAL A 192 -23.39 4.04 2.29
CA VAL A 192 -23.30 2.66 2.76
C VAL A 192 -22.10 2.02 2.11
N THR A 193 -21.13 1.61 2.94
CA THR A 193 -19.87 1.03 2.49
C THR A 193 -19.95 -0.50 2.38
N LEU A 194 -18.98 -1.14 1.67
CA LEU A 194 -18.92 -2.59 1.41
C LEU A 194 -19.01 -3.47 2.66
N ASP A 195 -18.75 -2.92 3.85
CA ASP A 195 -18.95 -3.63 5.14
C ASP A 195 -20.41 -3.52 5.67
N GLY A 196 -21.34 -3.05 4.86
CA GLY A 196 -22.76 -2.90 5.19
C GLY A 196 -23.05 -1.77 6.19
N LYS A 197 -22.12 -0.88 6.47
CA LYS A 197 -22.29 0.21 7.44
C LYS A 197 -22.63 1.51 6.76
N GLU A 198 -23.68 2.16 7.24
CA GLU A 198 -24.00 3.54 6.86
C GLU A 198 -23.02 4.50 7.57
N ARG A 199 -22.38 5.36 6.80
CA ARG A 199 -21.39 6.32 7.29
C ARG A 199 -21.83 7.73 6.95
N ALA A 200 -21.98 8.59 7.97
CA ALA A 200 -22.16 10.00 7.77
C ALA A 200 -20.86 10.63 7.29
N VAL A 201 -20.91 11.30 6.16
CA VAL A 201 -19.77 12.00 5.55
C VAL A 201 -19.91 13.51 5.70
N THR A 202 -18.81 14.23 5.60
CA THR A 202 -18.78 15.69 5.77
C THR A 202 -18.13 16.35 4.58
N PRO A 203 -18.42 17.65 4.30
CA PRO A 203 -17.93 18.34 3.11
C PRO A 203 -16.42 18.38 2.91
N GLU A 204 -15.63 18.08 3.96
CA GLU A 204 -14.18 17.95 3.81
C GLU A 204 -13.75 16.60 3.23
N MET A 205 -14.64 15.60 3.23
CA MET A 205 -14.37 14.28 2.70
C MET A 205 -14.61 14.23 1.21
N LEU A 206 -13.74 13.50 0.49
CA LEU A 206 -13.88 13.28 -0.93
C LEU A 206 -14.67 12.00 -1.17
N LEU A 207 -15.61 12.06 -2.11
CA LEU A 207 -16.42 10.93 -2.54
C LEU A 207 -16.19 10.61 -4.01
N ILE A 208 -16.32 9.34 -4.33
CA ILE A 208 -16.65 8.89 -5.66
C ILE A 208 -18.18 8.83 -5.70
N ALA A 209 -18.79 9.56 -6.62
CA ALA A 209 -20.24 9.68 -6.74
C ALA A 209 -20.67 9.46 -8.19
N ASP A 210 -21.94 9.20 -8.36
CA ASP A 210 -22.62 9.36 -9.63
C ASP A 210 -23.54 10.60 -9.57
N PRO A 211 -24.32 10.94 -10.61
CA PRO A 211 -25.24 12.08 -10.57
C PRO A 211 -26.28 12.04 -9.46
N GLU A 212 -26.59 10.85 -8.91
CA GLU A 212 -27.65 10.64 -7.95
C GLU A 212 -27.14 10.46 -6.51
N LYS A 213 -26.05 9.71 -6.32
CA LYS A 213 -25.59 9.25 -5.00
C LYS A 213 -24.07 9.12 -4.90
N GLY A 214 -23.54 8.97 -3.68
CA GLY A 214 -22.20 8.50 -3.42
C GLY A 214 -22.10 6.99 -3.68
N VAL A 215 -21.08 6.57 -4.44
CA VAL A 215 -20.77 5.16 -4.74
C VAL A 215 -19.49 4.68 -4.05
N GLY A 216 -18.84 5.54 -3.29
CA GLY A 216 -17.68 5.20 -2.48
C GLY A 216 -17.09 6.40 -1.76
N ILE A 217 -16.33 6.13 -0.68
CA ILE A 217 -15.51 7.12 0.02
C ILE A 217 -14.11 7.02 -0.57
N ALA A 218 -13.71 8.07 -1.28
CA ALA A 218 -12.47 8.11 -2.05
C ALA A 218 -11.25 7.66 -1.22
N GLY A 219 -10.53 6.65 -1.71
CA GLY A 219 -9.34 6.11 -1.08
C GLY A 219 -9.53 5.41 0.27
N VAL A 220 -10.78 5.24 0.72
CA VAL A 220 -11.09 4.55 1.98
C VAL A 220 -11.83 3.25 1.74
N MET A 221 -13.03 3.30 1.16
CA MET A 221 -13.83 2.10 0.91
C MET A 221 -14.90 2.36 -0.16
N GLY A 222 -15.10 1.39 -1.06
CA GLY A 222 -16.19 1.40 -2.03
C GLY A 222 -17.58 1.31 -1.37
N GLY A 223 -18.59 1.71 -2.11
CA GLY A 223 -19.99 1.58 -1.69
C GLY A 223 -20.53 0.18 -1.97
N GLU A 224 -21.38 -0.32 -1.07
CA GLU A 224 -22.10 -1.59 -1.25
C GLU A 224 -22.97 -1.57 -2.53
N ASN A 225 -23.46 -0.38 -2.88
CA ASN A 225 -24.39 -0.14 -3.99
C ASN A 225 -23.77 -0.24 -5.40
N SER A 226 -22.47 -0.55 -5.51
CA SER A 226 -21.74 -0.66 -6.79
C SER A 226 -20.77 -1.85 -6.80
N GLU A 227 -20.99 -2.81 -5.91
CA GLU A 227 -20.16 -4.02 -5.77
C GLU A 227 -20.27 -4.95 -6.99
N ILE A 228 -19.14 -5.57 -7.34
CA ILE A 228 -19.10 -6.61 -8.38
C ILE A 228 -19.74 -7.90 -7.86
N THR A 229 -20.78 -8.35 -8.56
CA THR A 229 -21.51 -9.58 -8.25
C THR A 229 -21.41 -10.57 -9.41
N ALA A 230 -21.88 -11.80 -9.21
CA ALA A 230 -21.96 -12.81 -10.29
C ALA A 230 -22.89 -12.39 -11.45
N ALA A 231 -23.75 -11.39 -11.26
CA ALA A 231 -24.65 -10.86 -12.27
C ALA A 231 -24.06 -9.69 -13.08
N THR A 232 -22.95 -9.12 -12.64
CA THR A 232 -22.28 -7.98 -13.28
C THR A 232 -21.86 -8.34 -14.71
N LYS A 233 -22.20 -7.48 -15.68
CA LYS A 233 -21.90 -7.68 -17.11
C LYS A 233 -20.85 -6.72 -17.64
N ALA A 234 -20.75 -5.54 -17.01
CA ALA A 234 -19.80 -4.51 -17.38
C ALA A 234 -19.25 -3.84 -16.13
N THR A 235 -17.97 -3.53 -16.13
CA THR A 235 -17.30 -2.85 -15.02
C THR A 235 -16.48 -1.67 -15.49
N LEU A 236 -16.34 -0.69 -14.60
CA LEU A 236 -15.37 0.37 -14.72
C LEU A 236 -14.26 0.12 -13.69
N PHE A 237 -13.08 -0.26 -14.15
CA PHE A 237 -11.88 -0.28 -13.30
C PHE A 237 -11.43 1.14 -13.01
N GLU A 238 -11.12 1.41 -11.76
CA GLU A 238 -10.61 2.68 -11.24
C GLU A 238 -9.20 2.50 -10.70
N ALA A 239 -8.32 3.43 -11.05
CA ALA A 239 -7.06 3.67 -10.37
C ALA A 239 -6.86 5.18 -10.24
N ALA A 240 -6.84 5.67 -9.01
CA ALA A 240 -6.79 7.11 -8.75
C ALA A 240 -5.69 7.46 -7.74
N ALA A 241 -5.21 8.70 -7.80
CA ALA A 241 -4.34 9.26 -6.77
C ALA A 241 -5.15 10.23 -5.91
N PHE A 242 -5.07 10.09 -4.59
CA PHE A 242 -5.76 10.95 -3.63
C PHE A 242 -4.76 11.58 -2.67
N LYS A 243 -5.07 12.81 -2.23
CA LYS A 243 -4.24 13.54 -1.26
C LYS A 243 -4.23 12.83 0.10
N GLY A 244 -3.08 12.30 0.50
CA GLY A 244 -2.94 11.47 1.71
C GLY A 244 -3.38 12.16 3.00
N SER A 245 -3.20 13.48 3.13
CA SER A 245 -3.67 14.25 4.28
C SER A 245 -5.20 14.25 4.41
N ASN A 246 -5.94 14.30 3.28
CA ASN A 246 -7.39 14.21 3.27
C ASN A 246 -7.86 12.80 3.66
N ILE A 247 -7.23 11.75 3.11
CA ILE A 247 -7.55 10.36 3.47
C ILE A 247 -7.29 10.11 4.96
N ARG A 248 -6.17 10.63 5.51
CA ARG A 248 -5.87 10.54 6.94
C ARG A 248 -6.94 11.21 7.80
N ALA A 249 -7.39 12.41 7.44
CA ALA A 249 -8.44 13.12 8.15
C ALA A 249 -9.77 12.36 8.09
N THR A 250 -10.13 11.84 6.91
CA THR A 250 -11.34 11.05 6.67
C THR A 250 -11.34 9.77 7.50
N THR A 251 -10.28 8.96 7.45
CA THR A 251 -10.17 7.70 8.20
C THR A 251 -10.22 7.92 9.71
N ARG A 252 -9.58 9.01 10.20
CA ARG A 252 -9.62 9.37 11.62
C ARG A 252 -11.03 9.73 12.09
N LYS A 253 -11.75 10.53 11.29
CA LYS A 253 -13.12 10.95 11.58
C LYS A 253 -14.11 9.78 11.55
N LEU A 254 -13.94 8.89 10.57
CA LEU A 254 -14.76 7.68 10.44
C LEU A 254 -14.31 6.54 11.37
N ARG A 255 -13.17 6.66 12.05
CA ARG A 255 -12.53 5.60 12.85
C ARG A 255 -12.40 4.29 12.07
N HIS A 256 -12.02 4.41 10.80
CA HIS A 256 -11.93 3.27 9.90
C HIS A 256 -10.72 3.39 8.97
N VAL A 257 -9.77 2.49 9.13
CA VAL A 257 -8.56 2.39 8.32
C VAL A 257 -8.62 1.10 7.52
N THR A 258 -8.33 1.20 6.22
CA THR A 258 -8.26 0.06 5.29
C THR A 258 -6.85 -0.03 4.71
N ASP A 259 -6.54 -1.17 4.08
CA ASP A 259 -5.26 -1.37 3.37
C ASP A 259 -5.05 -0.35 2.25
N ALA A 260 -6.13 0.04 1.56
CA ALA A 260 -6.11 1.11 0.57
C ALA A 260 -5.79 2.47 1.21
N ALA A 261 -6.51 2.82 2.28
CA ALA A 261 -6.30 4.07 2.99
C ALA A 261 -4.88 4.20 3.57
N ALA A 262 -4.33 3.11 4.10
CA ALA A 262 -2.95 3.09 4.62
C ALA A 262 -1.92 3.46 3.55
N ARG A 263 -2.12 2.99 2.30
CA ARG A 263 -1.26 3.34 1.16
C ARG A 263 -1.41 4.80 0.74
N PHE A 264 -2.65 5.27 0.56
CA PHE A 264 -2.89 6.69 0.22
C PHE A 264 -2.36 7.65 1.28
N ILE A 265 -2.46 7.30 2.57
CA ILE A 265 -1.95 8.12 3.67
C ILE A 265 -0.43 8.28 3.63
N LYS A 266 0.31 7.24 3.22
CA LYS A 266 1.76 7.31 3.04
C LYS A 266 2.16 8.00 1.73
N GLY A 267 1.27 8.06 0.76
CA GLY A 267 1.47 8.67 -0.53
C GLY A 267 1.42 7.65 -1.67
N VAL A 268 0.53 7.91 -2.61
CA VAL A 268 0.42 7.14 -3.88
C VAL A 268 0.62 8.13 -5.01
N GLU A 269 1.61 7.86 -5.82
CA GLU A 269 2.06 8.77 -6.86
C GLU A 269 1.13 8.70 -8.09
N PRO A 270 0.78 9.86 -8.70
CA PRO A 270 -0.17 9.91 -9.82
C PRO A 270 0.24 9.12 -11.08
N VAL A 271 1.54 8.98 -11.38
CA VAL A 271 1.99 8.17 -12.53
C VAL A 271 1.62 6.70 -12.33
N ASN A 272 1.73 6.21 -11.09
CA ASN A 272 1.45 4.82 -10.75
C ASN A 272 -0.02 4.44 -10.96
N ALA A 273 -0.96 5.40 -10.92
CA ALA A 273 -2.38 5.15 -11.21
C ALA A 273 -2.56 4.57 -12.62
N TYR A 274 -1.94 5.18 -13.61
CA TYR A 274 -2.03 4.72 -14.99
C TYR A 274 -1.33 3.36 -15.20
N LEU A 275 -0.17 3.15 -14.56
CA LEU A 275 0.55 1.87 -14.63
C LEU A 275 -0.24 0.73 -13.98
N ALA A 276 -0.82 0.97 -12.82
CA ALA A 276 -1.66 0.01 -12.13
C ALA A 276 -2.90 -0.37 -12.96
N LEU A 277 -3.56 0.64 -13.55
CA LEU A 277 -4.69 0.40 -14.45
C LEU A 277 -4.28 -0.44 -15.66
N ALA A 278 -3.17 -0.09 -16.32
CA ALA A 278 -2.65 -0.85 -17.46
C ALA A 278 -2.34 -2.31 -17.08
N ARG A 279 -1.76 -2.54 -15.89
CA ARG A 279 -1.50 -3.89 -15.37
C ARG A 279 -2.77 -4.67 -15.08
N ALA A 280 -3.79 -4.04 -14.51
CA ALA A 280 -5.09 -4.68 -14.27
C ALA A 280 -5.75 -5.12 -15.58
N ILE A 281 -5.69 -4.27 -16.61
CA ILE A 281 -6.25 -4.57 -17.93
C ILE A 281 -5.46 -5.67 -18.65
N GLU A 282 -4.15 -5.72 -18.50
CA GLU A 282 -3.34 -6.86 -18.97
C GLU A 282 -3.80 -8.17 -18.29
N LEU A 283 -4.06 -8.15 -16.98
CA LEU A 283 -4.56 -9.33 -16.27
C LEU A 283 -5.99 -9.72 -16.71
N VAL A 284 -6.86 -8.74 -16.98
CA VAL A 284 -8.20 -9.00 -17.55
C VAL A 284 -8.09 -9.74 -18.88
N ASP A 285 -7.18 -9.31 -19.75
CA ASP A 285 -6.95 -9.94 -21.06
C ASP A 285 -6.32 -11.34 -20.93
N ASP A 286 -5.28 -11.48 -20.09
CA ASP A 286 -4.61 -12.75 -19.82
C ASP A 286 -5.54 -13.81 -19.24
N LEU A 287 -6.50 -13.40 -18.41
CA LEU A 287 -7.50 -14.29 -17.79
C LEU A 287 -8.77 -14.44 -18.63
N HIS A 288 -8.87 -13.77 -19.77
CA HIS A 288 -10.09 -13.74 -20.60
C HIS A 288 -11.34 -13.36 -19.76
N ALA A 289 -11.17 -12.45 -18.79
CA ALA A 289 -12.19 -12.11 -17.83
C ALA A 289 -13.28 -11.15 -18.36
N GLY A 290 -13.07 -10.61 -19.58
CA GLY A 290 -14.01 -9.71 -20.25
C GLY A 290 -13.38 -9.08 -21.48
N LYS A 291 -14.16 -8.21 -22.12
CA LYS A 291 -13.77 -7.48 -23.34
C LYS A 291 -13.43 -6.04 -22.97
N VAL A 292 -12.21 -5.64 -23.27
CA VAL A 292 -11.71 -4.27 -23.02
C VAL A 292 -12.29 -3.30 -24.05
N ILE A 293 -12.80 -2.17 -23.59
CA ILE A 293 -13.45 -1.16 -24.42
C ILE A 293 -12.59 0.11 -24.49
N GLY A 294 -12.47 0.63 -25.70
CA GLY A 294 -11.85 1.92 -26.05
C GLY A 294 -10.46 2.17 -25.48
N GLU A 295 -10.09 3.41 -25.32
CA GLU A 295 -8.91 3.86 -24.63
C GLU A 295 -9.20 4.14 -23.14
N PRO A 296 -8.19 4.24 -22.26
CA PRO A 296 -8.40 4.66 -20.86
C PRO A 296 -9.02 6.05 -20.79
N ILE A 297 -9.99 6.22 -19.89
CA ILE A 297 -10.46 7.54 -19.48
C ILE A 297 -9.49 8.04 -18.43
N ASP A 298 -8.72 9.10 -18.70
CA ASP A 298 -7.68 9.60 -17.81
C ASP A 298 -7.81 11.10 -17.59
N VAL A 299 -8.16 11.49 -16.38
CA VAL A 299 -8.25 12.89 -15.94
C VAL A 299 -7.03 13.15 -15.06
N CYS A 300 -6.03 13.87 -15.59
CA CYS A 300 -4.78 14.17 -14.90
C CYS A 300 -4.57 15.67 -14.78
N ALA A 301 -4.60 16.17 -13.55
CA ALA A 301 -4.24 17.55 -13.19
C ALA A 301 -2.87 17.63 -12.51
N ALA A 302 -2.26 16.48 -12.19
CA ALA A 302 -0.92 16.44 -11.60
C ALA A 302 0.16 16.78 -12.63
N ASP A 303 1.24 17.40 -12.16
CA ASP A 303 2.48 17.44 -12.94
C ASP A 303 3.16 16.06 -12.84
N VAL A 304 3.17 15.33 -13.94
CA VAL A 304 3.79 14.01 -14.07
C VAL A 304 5.12 14.06 -14.84
N SER A 305 5.70 15.25 -15.00
CA SER A 305 6.99 15.42 -15.64
C SER A 305 8.12 14.79 -14.82
N PRO A 306 9.20 14.32 -15.47
CA PRO A 306 10.38 13.83 -14.75
C PRO A 306 10.95 14.88 -13.80
N ARG A 307 11.24 14.49 -12.56
CA ARG A 307 11.85 15.36 -11.56
C ARG A 307 13.36 15.20 -11.58
N VAL A 308 14.06 16.29 -11.86
CA VAL A 308 15.52 16.35 -11.83
C VAL A 308 15.94 17.32 -10.73
N ILE A 309 16.83 16.89 -9.86
CA ILE A 309 17.35 17.70 -8.75
C ILE A 309 18.88 17.79 -8.81
N ASP A 310 19.42 18.90 -8.34
CA ASP A 310 20.85 19.09 -8.20
C ASP A 310 21.24 19.01 -6.70
N VAL A 311 22.12 18.07 -6.36
CA VAL A 311 22.52 17.72 -4.99
C VAL A 311 23.99 18.09 -4.78
N ASP A 312 24.31 18.75 -3.67
CA ASP A 312 25.68 19.06 -3.27
C ASP A 312 26.33 17.83 -2.61
N TYR A 313 27.16 17.12 -3.37
CA TYR A 313 27.84 15.91 -2.84
C TYR A 313 28.86 16.21 -1.70
N ALA A 314 29.39 17.43 -1.63
CA ALA A 314 30.24 17.83 -0.51
C ALA A 314 29.40 18.00 0.76
N HIS A 315 28.17 18.50 0.63
CA HIS A 315 27.23 18.58 1.74
C HIS A 315 26.74 17.18 2.17
N VAL A 316 26.47 16.28 1.23
CA VAL A 316 26.16 14.86 1.53
C VAL A 316 27.29 14.23 2.36
N ASN A 317 28.56 14.37 1.96
CA ASN A 317 29.71 13.91 2.71
C ASN A 317 29.81 14.53 4.11
N LYS A 318 29.48 15.81 4.23
CA LYS A 318 29.46 16.52 5.52
C LYS A 318 28.35 15.97 6.44
N ILE A 319 27.17 15.66 5.92
CA ILE A 319 26.06 15.05 6.68
C ILE A 319 26.47 13.67 7.19
N LEU A 320 27.05 12.84 6.33
CA LEU A 320 27.46 11.48 6.64
C LEU A 320 28.79 11.39 7.41
N ASN A 321 29.55 12.51 7.47
CA ASN A 321 30.92 12.53 7.97
C ASN A 321 31.83 11.50 7.26
N THR A 322 31.79 11.53 5.91
CA THR A 322 32.51 10.63 5.00
C THR A 322 33.27 11.42 3.94
N ASP A 323 34.11 10.72 3.18
CA ASP A 323 34.85 11.24 2.02
C ASP A 323 34.56 10.36 0.78
N ILE A 324 33.27 10.02 0.53
CA ILE A 324 32.83 9.21 -0.61
C ILE A 324 32.99 10.02 -1.88
N THR A 325 33.58 9.43 -2.93
CA THR A 325 33.74 10.11 -4.22
C THR A 325 32.36 10.27 -4.91
N PRO A 326 32.13 11.35 -5.67
CA PRO A 326 30.87 11.54 -6.39
C PRO A 326 30.58 10.39 -7.38
N GLU A 327 31.60 9.79 -7.99
CA GLU A 327 31.47 8.64 -8.87
C GLU A 327 31.00 7.38 -8.10
N ASP A 328 31.39 7.21 -6.85
CA ASP A 328 30.92 6.09 -6.03
C ASP A 328 29.50 6.36 -5.52
N MET A 329 29.12 7.60 -5.20
CA MET A 329 27.73 7.96 -4.91
C MET A 329 26.80 7.64 -6.09
N VAL A 330 27.21 8.00 -7.32
CA VAL A 330 26.46 7.64 -8.55
C VAL A 330 26.29 6.13 -8.67
N LYS A 331 27.33 5.34 -8.43
CA LYS A 331 27.24 3.87 -8.46
C LYS A 331 26.27 3.34 -7.40
N MET A 332 26.32 3.87 -6.17
CA MET A 332 25.43 3.48 -5.09
C MET A 332 23.96 3.80 -5.43
N LEU A 333 23.66 5.01 -5.89
CA LEU A 333 22.33 5.42 -6.31
C LEU A 333 21.80 4.57 -7.46
N ALA A 334 22.66 4.18 -8.40
CA ALA A 334 22.28 3.30 -9.50
C ALA A 334 21.84 1.90 -9.04
N THR A 335 22.34 1.39 -7.90
CA THR A 335 21.90 0.08 -7.37
C THR A 335 20.44 0.06 -6.94
N ILE A 336 19.90 1.21 -6.54
CA ILE A 336 18.52 1.42 -6.11
C ILE A 336 17.66 2.08 -7.20
N ASN A 337 18.14 2.03 -8.44
CA ASN A 337 17.47 2.62 -9.62
C ASN A 337 17.20 4.13 -9.51
N ILE A 338 18.11 4.87 -8.92
CA ILE A 338 18.14 6.35 -8.93
C ILE A 338 19.25 6.78 -9.91
N PRO A 339 18.92 7.09 -11.17
CA PRO A 339 19.91 7.55 -12.14
C PRO A 339 20.51 8.89 -11.71
N SER A 340 21.82 9.01 -11.84
CA SER A 340 22.50 10.24 -11.47
C SER A 340 23.80 10.40 -12.26
N GLU A 341 24.27 11.64 -12.39
CA GLU A 341 25.53 11.98 -13.06
C GLU A 341 26.25 13.11 -12.32
N VAL A 342 27.58 13.14 -12.46
CA VAL A 342 28.40 14.20 -11.86
C VAL A 342 28.39 15.43 -12.80
N CYS A 343 27.90 16.56 -12.31
CA CYS A 343 27.84 17.83 -13.02
C CYS A 343 28.59 18.93 -12.23
N GLY A 344 29.90 19.04 -12.47
CA GLY A 344 30.73 20.02 -11.76
C GLY A 344 30.86 19.70 -10.29
N ASP A 345 30.38 20.58 -9.43
CA ASP A 345 30.37 20.44 -7.97
C ASP A 345 29.09 19.81 -7.40
N LYS A 346 28.21 19.31 -8.28
CA LYS A 346 26.93 18.71 -7.91
C LYS A 346 26.72 17.35 -8.56
N LEU A 347 25.82 16.59 -7.98
CA LEU A 347 25.17 15.44 -8.62
C LEU A 347 23.86 15.92 -9.21
N ARG A 348 23.64 15.67 -10.49
CA ARG A 348 22.32 15.73 -11.10
C ARG A 348 21.65 14.39 -10.93
N VAL A 349 20.49 14.37 -10.27
CA VAL A 349 19.77 13.16 -9.90
C VAL A 349 18.40 13.16 -10.56
N ASP A 350 18.11 12.12 -11.35
CA ASP A 350 16.78 11.87 -11.90
C ASP A 350 15.96 11.11 -10.84
N VAL A 351 15.03 11.80 -10.19
CA VAL A 351 14.21 11.22 -9.13
C VAL A 351 13.11 10.36 -9.73
N PRO A 352 13.12 9.03 -9.50
CA PRO A 352 12.06 8.15 -10.00
C PRO A 352 10.70 8.57 -9.43
N HIS A 353 9.64 8.46 -10.23
CA HIS A 353 8.29 8.88 -9.84
C HIS A 353 7.79 8.24 -8.54
N TYR A 354 8.19 7.00 -8.24
CA TYR A 354 7.79 6.27 -7.04
C TYR A 354 8.52 6.73 -5.75
N ARG A 355 9.59 7.53 -5.87
CA ARG A 355 10.33 8.11 -4.73
C ARG A 355 9.72 9.46 -4.37
N THR A 356 8.54 9.39 -3.74
CA THR A 356 7.80 10.58 -3.29
C THR A 356 8.40 11.24 -2.06
N ASP A 357 9.32 10.55 -1.40
CA ASP A 357 10.05 10.96 -0.21
C ASP A 357 11.26 11.85 -0.51
N ILE A 358 11.79 11.83 -1.73
CA ILE A 358 12.93 12.69 -2.12
C ILE A 358 12.39 14.07 -2.52
N GLU A 359 12.71 15.07 -1.72
CA GLU A 359 12.28 16.45 -1.92
C GLU A 359 13.22 17.22 -2.87
N SER A 360 12.95 18.49 -3.07
CA SER A 360 13.78 19.40 -3.86
C SER A 360 14.42 20.49 -2.98
N GLY A 361 15.46 21.12 -3.47
CA GLY A 361 16.15 22.19 -2.73
C GLY A 361 17.12 21.64 -1.68
N ILE A 362 17.19 22.27 -0.51
CA ILE A 362 18.17 21.91 0.54
C ILE A 362 17.85 20.55 1.19
N GLU A 363 16.59 20.13 1.17
CA GLU A 363 16.15 18.85 1.71
C GLU A 363 16.61 17.69 0.82
N ALA A 364 16.79 17.92 -0.48
CA ALA A 364 17.34 16.95 -1.42
C ALA A 364 18.70 16.40 -0.99
N ASP A 365 19.57 17.24 -0.43
CA ASP A 365 20.89 16.79 0.04
C ASP A 365 20.75 15.80 1.21
N TRP A 366 19.76 15.97 2.08
CA TRP A 366 19.51 15.08 3.22
C TRP A 366 18.91 13.75 2.77
N ASP A 367 17.94 13.80 1.86
CA ASP A 367 17.30 12.60 1.33
C ASP A 367 18.29 11.74 0.54
N ILE A 368 19.14 12.37 -0.27
CA ILE A 368 20.20 11.65 -0.98
C ILE A 368 21.31 11.19 -0.03
N ALA A 369 21.60 11.92 1.05
CA ALA A 369 22.53 11.45 2.07
C ALA A 369 22.00 10.18 2.77
N GLU A 370 20.68 10.09 3.05
CA GLU A 370 20.07 8.87 3.58
C GLU A 370 20.30 7.69 2.62
N GLU A 371 20.02 7.88 1.33
CA GLU A 371 20.19 6.83 0.32
C GLU A 371 21.65 6.37 0.17
N VAL A 372 22.56 7.32 0.07
CA VAL A 372 24.02 7.02 0.03
C VAL A 372 24.48 6.33 1.29
N GLY A 373 24.06 6.84 2.47
CA GLY A 373 24.49 6.31 3.78
C GLY A 373 24.03 4.87 4.01
N ARG A 374 22.77 4.54 3.64
CA ARG A 374 22.25 3.19 3.82
C ARG A 374 22.86 2.15 2.86
N ILE A 375 23.19 2.56 1.61
CA ILE A 375 23.87 1.69 0.65
C ILE A 375 25.36 1.54 0.98
N TYR A 376 26.00 2.64 1.43
CA TYR A 376 27.39 2.59 1.95
C TYR A 376 27.50 1.68 3.17
N GLY A 377 26.45 1.62 3.99
CA GLY A 377 26.36 0.89 5.24
C GLY A 377 26.81 1.75 6.42
N TYR A 378 25.89 2.03 7.34
CA TYR A 378 26.16 2.85 8.53
C TYR A 378 27.28 2.30 9.41
N ASP A 379 27.48 0.97 9.41
CA ASP A 379 28.59 0.34 10.14
C ASP A 379 29.97 0.71 9.59
N ASN A 380 30.05 1.17 8.35
CA ASN A 380 31.28 1.65 7.74
C ASN A 380 31.60 3.11 8.08
N ILE A 381 30.66 3.83 8.71
CA ILE A 381 30.84 5.23 9.12
C ILE A 381 31.49 5.25 10.50
N PRO A 382 32.73 5.78 10.64
CA PRO A 382 33.41 5.80 11.92
C PRO A 382 32.71 6.72 12.93
N PRO A 383 32.50 6.26 14.17
CA PRO A 383 31.94 7.11 15.21
C PRO A 383 32.88 8.24 15.55
N THR A 384 32.38 9.46 15.66
CA THR A 384 33.13 10.64 16.05
C THR A 384 32.64 11.18 17.40
N LEU A 385 33.58 11.68 18.19
CA LEU A 385 33.24 12.37 19.44
C LEU A 385 32.71 13.75 19.15
N MET A 386 31.68 14.14 19.88
CA MET A 386 31.19 15.50 19.84
C MET A 386 32.29 16.49 20.22
N ARG A 387 32.48 17.52 19.40
CA ARG A 387 33.39 18.64 19.66
C ARG A 387 32.57 19.90 19.92
N GLY A 388 32.80 20.54 21.03
CA GLY A 388 32.12 21.78 21.38
C GLY A 388 32.82 22.47 22.52
N ASN A 389 32.57 23.76 22.68
CA ASN A 389 33.03 24.51 23.83
C ASN A 389 32.24 24.03 25.08
N THR A 390 32.93 23.75 26.14
CA THR A 390 32.29 23.46 27.42
C THR A 390 31.90 24.76 28.09
N PHE A 391 30.64 24.90 28.43
CA PHE A 391 30.13 26.03 29.22
C PHE A 391 29.85 25.55 30.64
N ARG A 392 30.00 26.44 31.61
CA ARG A 392 29.53 26.16 32.95
C ARG A 392 28.02 26.01 32.90
N GLY A 393 27.54 24.83 33.25
CA GLY A 393 26.09 24.58 33.31
C GLY A 393 25.38 25.57 34.24
N ARG A 394 24.26 26.10 33.80
CA ARG A 394 23.36 26.93 34.62
C ARG A 394 21.96 26.35 34.51
N ILE A 395 21.36 26.11 35.64
CA ILE A 395 19.94 25.79 35.71
C ILE A 395 19.17 27.09 35.51
N GLY A 396 18.20 27.12 34.60
CA GLY A 396 17.30 28.25 34.41
C GLY A 396 16.55 28.60 35.70
N ASP A 397 16.15 29.85 35.88
CA ASP A 397 15.50 30.26 37.12
C ASP A 397 14.07 29.64 37.21
N ASP A 398 13.41 29.37 36.08
CA ASP A 398 12.17 28.63 35.94
C ASP A 398 12.29 27.19 36.48
N LEU A 399 13.33 26.47 36.15
CA LEU A 399 13.59 25.12 36.65
C LEU A 399 13.94 25.12 38.16
N LYS A 400 14.63 26.15 38.66
CA LYS A 400 14.90 26.27 40.08
C LYS A 400 13.60 26.53 40.87
N ASP A 401 12.68 27.33 40.33
CA ASP A 401 11.42 27.61 40.96
C ASP A 401 10.52 26.34 40.94
N GLU A 402 10.56 25.56 39.87
CA GLU A 402 9.90 24.28 39.76
C GLU A 402 10.42 23.28 40.82
N ASP A 403 11.74 23.12 40.92
CA ASP A 403 12.38 22.25 41.91
C ASP A 403 12.04 22.71 43.33
N ALA A 404 12.07 23.99 43.61
CA ALA A 404 11.70 24.54 44.93
C ALA A 404 10.23 24.26 45.28
N MET A 405 9.32 24.33 44.28
CA MET A 405 7.92 23.97 44.48
C MET A 405 7.75 22.46 44.74
N LYS A 406 8.46 21.60 44.00
CA LYS A 406 8.47 20.16 44.24
C LYS A 406 8.97 19.81 45.63
N ASP A 407 10.08 20.40 46.06
CA ASP A 407 10.62 20.21 47.39
C ASP A 407 9.62 20.64 48.51
N LEU A 408 8.93 21.73 48.29
CA LEU A 408 7.90 22.19 49.22
C LEU A 408 6.72 21.21 49.34
N LEU A 409 6.26 20.67 48.22
CA LEU A 409 5.18 19.67 48.20
C LEU A 409 5.62 18.36 48.84
N VAL A 410 6.85 17.90 48.60
CA VAL A 410 7.40 16.71 49.24
C VAL A 410 7.51 16.91 50.75
N ALA A 411 7.93 18.11 51.21
CA ALA A 411 7.99 18.44 52.63
C ALA A 411 6.58 18.46 53.31
N GLN A 412 5.52 18.63 52.53
CA GLN A 412 4.13 18.52 52.99
C GLN A 412 3.54 17.10 52.89
N GLY A 413 4.33 16.11 52.49
CA GLY A 413 3.92 14.70 52.44
C GLY A 413 3.37 14.26 51.05
N CYS A 414 3.54 15.07 50.01
CA CYS A 414 3.22 14.66 48.66
C CYS A 414 4.31 13.77 48.09
N CYS A 415 3.94 12.87 47.15
CA CYS A 415 4.90 12.05 46.41
C CYS A 415 4.84 12.45 44.93
N GLU A 416 6.01 12.60 44.31
CA GLU A 416 6.09 12.78 42.86
C GLU A 416 5.80 11.44 42.14
N MET A 417 4.97 11.46 41.10
CA MET A 417 4.66 10.30 40.29
C MET A 417 5.01 10.56 38.83
N TYR A 418 5.62 9.58 38.20
CA TYR A 418 5.83 9.53 36.77
C TYR A 418 4.77 8.65 36.11
N ASN A 419 3.90 9.24 35.31
CA ASN A 419 2.87 8.51 34.57
C ASN A 419 3.17 8.47 33.08
N LEU A 420 2.92 7.33 32.45
CA LEU A 420 3.12 7.14 31.01
C LEU A 420 2.07 7.87 30.16
N SER A 421 0.94 8.27 30.74
CA SER A 421 -0.14 8.97 30.05
C SER A 421 -0.93 9.86 30.97
N LEU A 422 -1.44 10.96 30.43
CA LEU A 422 -2.35 11.89 31.12
C LEU A 422 -3.70 11.26 31.55
N ILE A 423 -4.09 10.13 30.95
CA ILE A 423 -5.32 9.42 31.35
C ILE A 423 -5.26 8.89 32.79
N HIS A 424 -4.07 8.73 33.37
CA HIS A 424 -3.88 8.30 34.75
C HIS A 424 -4.01 9.47 35.76
N ILE A 425 -4.20 10.71 35.29
CA ILE A 425 -4.30 11.91 36.12
C ILE A 425 -5.75 12.38 36.26
N SER A 426 -6.69 11.80 35.51
CA SER A 426 -8.08 12.27 35.40
C SER A 426 -9.11 11.49 36.22
N GLU A 427 -8.69 10.81 37.31
CA GLU A 427 -9.62 10.24 38.31
C GLU A 427 -9.57 10.99 39.65
#